data_4809fabfa0f475b2914f0fcb89798ab3
#
_entry.id   4809fabfa0f475b2914f0fcb89798ab3
#
_cell.length_a   1.000
_cell.length_b   1.000
_cell.length_c   1.000
_cell.angle_alpha   90.00
_cell.angle_beta   90.00
_cell.angle_gamma   90.00
#
_symmetry.space_group_name_H-M   'P 1'
#
loop_
_entity.id
_entity.type
_entity.pdbx_description
1 polymer ?
#
loop_
_entity_poly.entity_id
_entity_poly.type
_entity_poly.pdbx_seq_one_letter_code
_entity_poly.pdbx_strand_id
1 'polypeptide(L)'
;MSEIIRCDINERWAHSGIVEAGDFVFINYCVGDSSQPLEVQINGAFDHLIERLSSIGLTLESVVKFDALFKNIWDIPIMEKVIKERFKGKYPARKSIQTEFAHNGLLFQLDAIAYKG
;
A
#
# COMPACT_ATOMS: atom_id res chain seq x y z
N MET A 1 -4.39 -27.69 -5.52
CA MET A 1 -4.12 -27.09 -4.19
C MET A 1 -3.30 -25.82 -4.37
N SER A 2 -3.75 -24.75 -3.79
CA SER A 2 -3.04 -23.47 -3.90
C SER A 2 -1.88 -23.42 -2.91
N GLU A 3 -0.78 -22.89 -3.37
CA GLU A 3 0.39 -22.62 -2.52
C GLU A 3 0.32 -21.20 -1.98
N ILE A 4 0.97 -20.99 -0.88
CA ILE A 4 1.25 -19.65 -0.39
C ILE A 4 2.62 -19.25 -0.93
N ILE A 5 2.67 -18.18 -1.70
CA ILE A 5 3.88 -17.69 -2.32
C ILE A 5 4.28 -16.38 -1.65
N ARG A 6 5.50 -16.34 -1.13
CA ARG A 6 6.03 -15.17 -0.43
C ARG A 6 7.13 -14.54 -1.26
N CYS A 7 7.00 -13.23 -1.50
CA CYS A 7 7.96 -12.46 -2.28
C CYS A 7 8.37 -11.20 -1.50
N ASP A 8 9.46 -10.59 -1.94
CA ASP A 8 9.95 -9.36 -1.34
C ASP A 8 10.17 -9.53 0.17
N ILE A 9 10.88 -10.61 0.52
CA ILE A 9 11.11 -11.00 1.90
C ILE A 9 12.19 -10.11 2.52
N ASN A 10 11.88 -9.55 3.69
CA ASN A 10 12.82 -8.75 4.46
C ASN A 10 13.15 -9.49 5.74
N GLU A 11 14.33 -10.12 5.75
CA GLU A 11 14.78 -10.91 6.90
C GLU A 11 15.02 -10.04 8.14
N ARG A 12 15.52 -8.84 7.94
CA ARG A 12 15.83 -7.94 9.06
C ARG A 12 14.59 -7.56 9.86
N TRP A 13 13.48 -7.30 9.17
CA TRP A 13 12.24 -6.89 9.80
C TRP A 13 11.21 -8.01 9.90
N ALA A 14 11.58 -9.21 9.45
CA ALA A 14 10.81 -10.45 9.58
C ALA A 14 9.41 -10.34 8.94
N HIS A 15 9.34 -9.87 7.69
CA HIS A 15 8.08 -9.84 6.95
C HIS A 15 8.29 -10.03 5.46
N SER A 16 7.19 -10.36 4.76
CA SER A 16 7.16 -10.37 3.30
C SER A 16 6.39 -9.15 2.82
N GLY A 17 6.90 -8.48 1.79
CA GLY A 17 6.19 -7.36 1.18
C GLY A 17 4.99 -7.81 0.37
N ILE A 18 5.04 -9.03 -0.20
CA ILE A 18 3.98 -9.60 -1.02
C ILE A 18 3.75 -11.05 -0.59
N VAL A 19 2.48 -11.42 -0.35
CA VAL A 19 2.07 -12.80 -0.13
C VAL A 19 0.91 -13.12 -1.06
N GLU A 20 1.07 -14.12 -1.91
CA GLU A 20 -0.01 -14.61 -2.76
C GLU A 20 -0.62 -15.85 -2.11
N ALA A 21 -1.94 -15.84 -1.95
CA ALA A 21 -2.67 -16.96 -1.36
C ALA A 21 -3.98 -17.14 -2.13
N GLY A 22 -4.07 -18.22 -2.92
CA GLY A 22 -5.20 -18.44 -3.81
C GLY A 22 -5.30 -17.32 -4.84
N ASP A 23 -6.48 -16.74 -4.97
CA ASP A 23 -6.75 -15.66 -5.91
C ASP A 23 -6.42 -14.27 -5.36
N PHE A 24 -5.95 -14.18 -4.13
CA PHE A 24 -5.69 -12.90 -3.48
C PHE A 24 -4.21 -12.68 -3.22
N VAL A 25 -3.85 -11.41 -3.23
CA VAL A 25 -2.49 -10.96 -2.95
C VAL A 25 -2.54 -9.96 -1.81
N PHE A 26 -1.70 -10.18 -0.83
CA PHE A 26 -1.57 -9.30 0.33
C PHE A 26 -0.26 -8.53 0.18
N ILE A 27 -0.37 -7.21 0.12
CA ILE A 27 0.77 -6.32 -0.05
C ILE A 27 0.87 -5.44 1.18
N ASN A 28 2.04 -5.43 1.79
CA ASN A 28 2.23 -4.78 3.08
C ASN A 28 3.36 -3.76 3.00
N TYR A 29 3.21 -2.71 3.79
CA TYR A 29 4.28 -1.74 4.02
C TYR A 29 4.72 -1.03 2.73
N CYS A 30 3.77 -0.40 2.03
CA CYS A 30 4.08 0.49 0.92
C CYS A 30 4.27 1.90 1.47
N VAL A 31 5.47 2.43 1.33
CA VAL A 31 5.85 3.73 1.89
C VAL A 31 6.67 4.52 0.89
N GLY A 32 6.63 5.84 1.02
CA GLY A 32 7.52 6.74 0.29
C GLY A 32 8.78 7.05 1.09
N ASP A 33 9.53 8.01 0.62
CA ASP A 33 10.77 8.46 1.26
C ASP A 33 10.44 9.28 2.54
N SER A 34 10.83 8.75 3.68
CA SER A 34 10.54 9.35 4.99
C SER A 34 11.22 10.70 5.23
N SER A 35 12.16 11.08 4.38
CA SER A 35 12.82 12.41 4.46
C SER A 35 12.01 13.49 3.74
N GLN A 36 10.96 13.13 3.02
CA GLN A 36 10.18 14.04 2.18
C GLN A 36 8.90 14.51 2.88
N PRO A 37 8.28 15.61 2.39
CA PRO A 37 7.00 16.08 2.90
C PRO A 37 5.88 15.05 2.67
N LEU A 38 4.78 15.21 3.39
CA LEU A 38 3.65 14.29 3.38
C LEU A 38 3.14 13.95 1.97
N GLU A 39 2.91 14.95 1.12
CA GLU A 39 2.37 14.71 -0.22
C GLU A 39 3.29 13.82 -1.06
N VAL A 40 4.60 14.03 -0.94
CA VAL A 40 5.61 13.21 -1.63
C VAL A 40 5.60 11.79 -1.06
N GLN A 41 5.46 11.66 0.26
CA GLN A 41 5.35 10.33 0.88
C GLN A 41 4.10 9.59 0.44
N ILE A 42 2.96 10.26 0.35
CA ILE A 42 1.70 9.63 -0.11
C ILE A 42 1.86 9.14 -1.55
N ASN A 43 2.32 9.99 -2.45
CA ASN A 43 2.56 9.60 -3.84
C ASN A 43 3.58 8.47 -3.93
N GLY A 44 4.64 8.53 -3.15
CA GLY A 44 5.66 7.48 -3.11
C GLY A 44 5.11 6.14 -2.61
N ALA A 45 4.19 6.16 -1.65
CA ALA A 45 3.54 4.94 -1.17
C ALA A 45 2.69 4.29 -2.27
N PHE A 46 1.93 5.07 -3.03
CA PHE A 46 1.17 4.55 -4.17
C PHE A 46 2.10 4.07 -5.30
N ASP A 47 3.20 4.77 -5.56
CA ASP A 47 4.20 4.31 -6.52
C ASP A 47 4.79 2.96 -6.11
N HIS A 48 5.08 2.78 -4.82
CA HIS A 48 5.59 1.52 -4.29
C HIS A 48 4.56 0.38 -4.44
N LEU A 49 3.28 0.69 -4.17
CA LEU A 49 2.20 -0.27 -4.39
C LEU A 49 2.11 -0.67 -5.87
N ILE A 50 2.15 0.30 -6.78
CA ILE A 50 2.12 0.05 -8.23
C ILE A 50 3.29 -0.83 -8.65
N GLU A 51 4.49 -0.54 -8.16
CA GLU A 51 5.69 -1.31 -8.47
C GLU A 51 5.55 -2.78 -8.03
N ARG A 52 5.05 -3.01 -6.81
CA ARG A 52 4.82 -4.36 -6.31
C ARG A 52 3.75 -5.10 -7.10
N LEU A 53 2.64 -4.44 -7.40
CA LEU A 53 1.59 -5.02 -8.24
C LEU A 53 2.13 -5.38 -9.62
N SER A 54 2.90 -4.49 -10.23
CA SER A 54 3.48 -4.71 -11.54
C SER A 54 4.42 -5.91 -11.55
N SER A 55 5.16 -6.15 -10.48
CA SER A 55 6.08 -7.29 -10.38
C SER A 55 5.38 -8.65 -10.47
N ILE A 56 4.07 -8.68 -10.23
CA ILE A 56 3.26 -9.90 -10.34
C ILE A 56 2.16 -9.78 -11.40
N GLY A 57 2.31 -8.83 -12.34
CA GLY A 57 1.43 -8.68 -13.48
C GLY A 57 0.07 -8.02 -13.18
N LEU A 58 -0.04 -7.27 -12.09
CA LEU A 58 -1.27 -6.61 -11.69
C LEU A 58 -1.14 -5.09 -11.77
N THR A 59 -2.28 -4.41 -11.68
CA THR A 59 -2.37 -2.95 -11.69
C THR A 59 -3.21 -2.47 -10.51
N LEU A 60 -3.36 -1.15 -10.34
CA LEU A 60 -4.22 -0.59 -9.31
C LEU A 60 -5.68 -1.05 -9.43
N GLU A 61 -6.14 -1.41 -10.63
CA GLU A 61 -7.50 -1.92 -10.82
C GLU A 61 -7.72 -3.26 -10.12
N SER A 62 -6.64 -3.99 -9.82
CA SER A 62 -6.70 -5.26 -9.10
C SER A 62 -6.91 -5.09 -7.60
N VAL A 63 -6.70 -3.89 -7.07
CA VAL A 63 -6.81 -3.64 -5.63
C VAL A 63 -8.27 -3.62 -5.21
N VAL A 64 -8.64 -4.48 -4.27
CA VAL A 64 -10.02 -4.56 -3.75
C VAL A 64 -10.16 -3.85 -2.41
N LYS A 65 -9.08 -3.72 -1.67
CA LYS A 65 -9.07 -3.01 -0.40
C LYS A 65 -7.68 -2.48 -0.12
N PHE A 66 -7.60 -1.31 0.54
CA PHE A 66 -6.36 -0.91 1.19
C PHE A 66 -6.63 -0.26 2.53
N ASP A 67 -5.64 -0.36 3.41
CA ASP A 67 -5.61 0.33 4.70
C ASP A 67 -4.60 1.47 4.58
N ALA A 68 -5.04 2.67 4.93
CA ALA A 68 -4.21 3.85 4.94
C ALA A 68 -3.88 4.22 6.39
N LEU A 69 -2.60 4.26 6.71
CA LEU A 69 -2.12 4.59 8.04
C LEU A 69 -1.48 5.98 8.02
N PHE A 70 -1.91 6.83 8.96
CA PHE A 70 -1.49 8.22 9.04
C PHE A 70 -0.85 8.52 10.39
N LYS A 71 0.22 9.30 10.37
CA LYS A 71 0.71 9.94 11.58
C LYS A 71 -0.30 10.95 12.11
N ASN A 72 -0.97 11.65 11.21
CA ASN A 72 -2.01 12.63 11.51
C ASN A 72 -3.24 12.35 10.66
N ILE A 73 -4.33 11.90 11.29
CA ILE A 73 -5.56 11.51 10.58
C ILE A 73 -6.20 12.66 9.79
N TRP A 74 -5.93 13.90 10.18
CA TRP A 74 -6.46 15.07 9.48
C TRP A 74 -5.87 15.28 8.09
N ASP A 75 -4.88 14.46 7.71
CA ASP A 75 -4.26 14.49 6.39
C ASP A 75 -5.02 13.66 5.35
N ILE A 76 -6.14 13.04 5.71
CA ILE A 76 -6.98 12.24 4.79
C ILE A 76 -7.30 12.99 3.48
N PRO A 77 -7.69 14.28 3.50
CA PRO A 77 -8.01 14.97 2.24
C PRO A 77 -6.88 15.01 1.22
N ILE A 78 -5.62 15.05 1.67
CA ILE A 78 -4.47 15.04 0.77
C ILE A 78 -4.37 13.70 0.06
N MET A 79 -4.57 12.61 0.79
CA MET A 79 -4.60 11.27 0.21
C MET A 79 -5.78 11.09 -0.75
N GLU A 80 -6.96 11.59 -0.39
CA GLU A 80 -8.16 11.46 -1.23
C GLU A 80 -7.97 12.08 -2.61
N LYS A 81 -7.26 13.19 -2.68
CA LYS A 81 -6.91 13.81 -3.96
C LYS A 81 -6.07 12.88 -4.82
N VAL A 82 -5.07 12.24 -4.23
CA VAL A 82 -4.21 11.28 -4.92
C VAL A 82 -5.01 10.05 -5.38
N ILE A 83 -5.90 9.54 -4.52
CA ILE A 83 -6.76 8.41 -4.85
C ILE A 83 -7.63 8.71 -6.06
N LYS A 84 -8.26 9.88 -6.08
CA LYS A 84 -9.12 10.27 -7.20
C LYS A 84 -8.36 10.33 -8.52
N GLU A 85 -7.13 10.83 -8.49
CA GLU A 85 -6.29 10.93 -9.67
C GLU A 85 -5.85 9.55 -10.18
N ARG A 86 -5.51 8.63 -9.27
CA ARG A 86 -4.91 7.35 -9.62
C ARG A 86 -5.92 6.25 -9.91
N PHE A 87 -7.02 6.18 -9.18
CA PHE A 87 -8.01 5.12 -9.34
C PHE A 87 -9.12 5.45 -10.33
N LYS A 88 -9.32 6.73 -10.64
CA LYS A 88 -10.25 7.19 -11.70
C LYS A 88 -11.65 6.60 -11.57
N GLY A 89 -12.20 6.61 -10.37
CA GLY A 89 -13.54 6.12 -10.08
C GLY A 89 -13.64 4.66 -9.71
N LYS A 90 -12.61 3.86 -9.94
CA LYS A 90 -12.58 2.43 -9.59
C LYS A 90 -12.00 2.25 -8.20
N TYR A 91 -12.68 2.79 -7.21
CA TYR A 91 -12.16 2.88 -5.85
C TYR A 91 -12.26 1.55 -5.10
N PRO A 92 -11.16 1.11 -4.47
CA PRO A 92 -11.22 -0.04 -3.55
C PRO A 92 -11.94 0.34 -2.26
N ALA A 93 -12.32 -0.67 -1.48
CA ALA A 93 -12.72 -0.43 -0.10
C ALA A 93 -11.51 0.12 0.67
N ARG A 94 -11.75 0.95 1.68
CA ARG A 94 -10.68 1.65 2.38
C ARG A 94 -10.96 1.76 3.87
N LYS A 95 -9.89 1.64 4.65
CA LYS A 95 -9.89 2.01 6.07
C LYS A 95 -8.75 3.01 6.27
N SER A 96 -8.97 4.03 7.09
CA SER A 96 -7.97 5.03 7.43
C SER A 96 -7.85 5.11 8.94
N ILE A 97 -6.63 4.98 9.48
CA ILE A 97 -6.36 5.03 10.91
C ILE A 97 -5.14 5.89 11.18
N GLN A 98 -5.15 6.50 12.38
CA GLN A 98 -4.00 7.23 12.90
C GLN A 98 -3.19 6.29 13.76
N THR A 99 -1.88 6.33 13.61
CA THR A 99 -0.98 5.46 14.39
C THR A 99 0.40 6.09 14.51
N GLU A 100 1.18 5.56 15.42
CA GLU A 100 2.61 5.84 15.48
C GLU A 100 3.34 4.89 14.55
N PHE A 101 4.44 5.37 13.97
CA PHE A 101 5.29 4.54 13.11
C PHE A 101 6.62 4.24 13.80
N ALA A 102 7.09 3.00 13.64
CA ALA A 102 8.39 2.61 14.14
C ALA A 102 9.53 3.29 13.37
N HIS A 103 9.28 3.64 12.09
CA HIS A 103 10.28 4.30 11.26
C HIS A 103 10.22 5.82 11.43
N ASN A 104 11.35 6.41 11.80
CA ASN A 104 11.42 7.85 12.04
C ASN A 104 11.18 8.64 10.76
N GLY A 105 10.34 9.67 10.86
CA GLY A 105 10.01 10.54 9.73
C GLY A 105 8.87 10.04 8.85
N LEU A 106 8.40 8.81 9.03
CA LEU A 106 7.31 8.26 8.24
C LEU A 106 5.99 8.89 8.66
N LEU A 107 5.22 9.37 7.68
CA LEU A 107 3.94 10.05 7.89
C LEU A 107 2.75 9.29 7.30
N PHE A 108 3.00 8.31 6.43
CA PHE A 108 1.95 7.62 5.70
C PHE A 108 2.42 6.23 5.26
N GLN A 109 1.51 5.25 5.33
CA GLN A 109 1.76 3.87 4.90
C GLN A 109 0.50 3.30 4.27
N LEU A 110 0.66 2.43 3.28
CA LEU A 110 -0.42 1.65 2.67
C LEU A 110 -0.17 0.16 2.85
N ASP A 111 -1.24 -0.57 3.17
CA ASP A 111 -1.31 -2.02 3.07
C ASP A 111 -2.49 -2.34 2.17
N ALA A 112 -2.36 -3.28 1.24
CA ALA A 112 -3.39 -3.53 0.24
C ALA A 112 -3.68 -5.01 0.06
N ILE A 113 -4.91 -5.29 -0.39
CA ILE A 113 -5.33 -6.62 -0.84
C ILE A 113 -5.75 -6.48 -2.29
N ALA A 114 -5.19 -7.33 -3.15
CA ALA A 114 -5.52 -7.36 -4.56
C ALA A 114 -6.09 -8.72 -4.97
N TYR A 115 -6.87 -8.73 -6.04
CA TYR A 115 -7.49 -9.93 -6.60
C TYR A 115 -6.84 -10.23 -7.95
N LYS A 116 -6.35 -11.44 -8.11
CA LYS A 116 -5.68 -11.84 -9.36
C LYS A 116 -6.65 -12.25 -10.48
N GLY A 117 -7.85 -12.52 -10.11
CA GLY A 117 -8.83 -13.02 -11.06
C GLY A 117 -8.86 -14.55 -11.03
#